data_e32bfa7603ed05122d62d0cc7a7823e6
#
_entry.id   e32bfa7603ed05122d62d0cc7a7823e6
#
_cell.length_a   1.000
_cell.length_b   1.000
_cell.length_c   1.000
_cell.angle_alpha   90.00
_cell.angle_beta   90.00
_cell.angle_gamma   90.00
#
_symmetry.space_group_name_H-M   'P 1'
#
loop_
_entity.id
_entity.type
_entity.pdbx_description
1 polymer ?
#
loop_
_entity_poly.entity_id
_entity_poly.type
_entity_poly.pdbx_seq_one_letter_code
_entity_poly.pdbx_strand_id
1 'polypeptide(L)'
;MSGFPLVLGHRGAKACAPENTPRGFLRAIEDGADGVEFDVRCSRDRVPVLLHDATLLRTAHRAARLSQLDAAESRLPRLSAILDEFARVLYLNAEVKEPMPAAAWEVLAAKLPCPEGPGALVSSFSQRALREARLHAPSIPRGLLLGPADTLPQPALVDELGLSVLVLHDSLIHGPAVVESCRSLGTRLWCYVVNEPERARRLGEWGVEAVISDDPGMILRSRR
;
A
#
# COMPACT_ATOMS: atom_id res chain seq x y z
N MET A 1 11.94 20.57 9.57
CA MET A 1 10.83 19.61 9.31
C MET A 1 11.09 18.42 10.21
N SER A 2 10.09 17.91 10.93
CA SER A 2 10.28 16.77 11.86
C SER A 2 10.80 15.57 11.07
N GLY A 3 11.90 14.99 11.48
CA GLY A 3 12.48 13.82 10.85
C GLY A 3 11.70 12.51 11.12
N PHE A 4 10.39 12.60 11.42
CA PHE A 4 9.53 11.45 11.63
C PHE A 4 8.75 11.14 10.33
N PRO A 5 8.72 9.88 9.85
CA PRO A 5 8.06 9.53 8.61
C PRO A 5 6.53 9.56 8.75
N LEU A 6 5.83 9.60 7.62
CA LEU A 6 4.40 9.29 7.58
C LEU A 6 4.18 7.84 8.06
N VAL A 7 3.09 7.60 8.77
CA VAL A 7 2.76 6.27 9.29
C VAL A 7 1.48 5.77 8.64
N LEU A 8 1.59 4.70 7.86
CA LEU A 8 0.46 4.02 7.24
C LEU A 8 0.15 2.72 7.98
N GLY A 9 -1.13 2.49 8.26
CA GLY A 9 -1.58 1.23 8.83
C GLY A 9 -1.56 0.12 7.77
N HIS A 10 -0.84 -0.99 8.03
CA HIS A 10 -0.73 -2.16 7.16
C HIS A 10 -2.06 -2.92 7.13
N ARG A 11 -2.73 -2.94 5.98
CA ARG A 11 -4.10 -3.46 5.80
C ARG A 11 -5.10 -2.82 6.77
N GLY A 12 -4.90 -1.53 7.04
CA GLY A 12 -5.47 -0.84 8.19
C GLY A 12 -4.60 -1.02 9.45
N ALA A 13 -5.20 -1.12 10.64
CA ALA A 13 -4.48 -1.43 11.88
C ALA A 13 -4.58 -2.93 12.18
N LYS A 14 -3.94 -3.80 11.38
CA LYS A 14 -4.20 -5.26 11.39
C LYS A 14 -3.81 -5.96 12.69
N ALA A 15 -2.93 -5.37 13.51
CA ALA A 15 -2.64 -5.90 14.85
C ALA A 15 -3.80 -5.67 15.84
N CYS A 16 -4.69 -4.71 15.56
CA CYS A 16 -5.73 -4.25 16.47
C CYS A 16 -7.16 -4.49 15.94
N ALA A 17 -7.33 -4.72 14.63
CA ALA A 17 -8.62 -4.90 13.98
C ALA A 17 -8.50 -5.82 12.76
N PRO A 18 -9.60 -6.39 12.23
CA PRO A 18 -9.55 -7.25 11.05
C PRO A 18 -8.91 -6.55 9.85
N GLU A 19 -7.95 -7.23 9.24
CA GLU A 19 -7.21 -6.70 8.08
C GLU A 19 -8.10 -6.47 6.86
N ASN A 20 -7.75 -5.48 6.03
CA ASN A 20 -8.43 -5.17 4.77
C ASN A 20 -9.94 -4.92 4.93
N THR A 21 -10.36 -4.28 6.03
CA THR A 21 -11.76 -3.96 6.32
C THR A 21 -11.94 -2.50 6.70
N PRO A 22 -13.16 -1.93 6.51
CA PRO A 22 -13.48 -0.59 7.00
C PRO A 22 -13.16 -0.42 8.49
N ARG A 23 -13.44 -1.45 9.31
CA ARG A 23 -13.13 -1.43 10.76
C ARG A 23 -11.63 -1.27 11.02
N GLY A 24 -10.78 -1.95 10.24
CA GLY A 24 -9.33 -1.80 10.33
C GLY A 24 -8.86 -0.40 9.95
N PHE A 25 -9.52 0.23 8.97
CA PHE A 25 -9.21 1.58 8.52
C PHE A 25 -9.68 2.64 9.53
N LEU A 26 -10.90 2.49 10.06
CA LEU A 26 -11.39 3.35 11.15
C LEU A 26 -10.48 3.28 12.38
N ARG A 27 -9.99 2.08 12.72
CA ARG A 27 -9.04 1.92 13.82
C ARG A 27 -7.72 2.66 13.54
N ALA A 28 -7.22 2.60 12.30
CA ALA A 28 -6.02 3.37 11.93
C ALA A 28 -6.25 4.89 12.05
N ILE A 29 -7.44 5.39 11.69
CA ILE A 29 -7.83 6.79 11.90
C ILE A 29 -7.85 7.14 13.40
N GLU A 30 -8.48 6.32 14.22
CA GLU A 30 -8.53 6.51 15.68
C GLU A 30 -7.13 6.55 16.31
N ASP A 31 -6.22 5.73 15.80
CA ASP A 31 -4.82 5.69 16.21
C ASP A 31 -3.99 6.90 15.68
N GLY A 32 -4.56 7.72 14.78
CA GLY A 32 -3.93 8.92 14.22
C GLY A 32 -3.00 8.64 13.03
N ALA A 33 -3.18 7.52 12.32
CA ALA A 33 -2.40 7.19 11.14
C ALA A 33 -2.58 8.23 10.02
N ASP A 34 -1.50 8.53 9.31
CA ASP A 34 -1.51 9.44 8.16
C ASP A 34 -2.22 8.81 6.95
N GLY A 35 -2.27 7.46 6.92
CA GLY A 35 -2.90 6.70 5.85
C GLY A 35 -3.01 5.22 6.15
N VAL A 36 -3.44 4.46 5.14
CA VAL A 36 -3.48 3.00 5.19
C VAL A 36 -2.92 2.40 3.91
N GLU A 37 -2.30 1.25 4.06
CA GLU A 37 -2.01 0.33 2.98
C GLU A 37 -3.05 -0.79 2.99
N PHE A 38 -3.43 -1.29 1.82
CA PHE A 38 -4.38 -2.39 1.67
C PHE A 38 -4.18 -3.14 0.36
N ASP A 39 -4.59 -4.41 0.36
CA ASP A 39 -4.38 -5.34 -0.74
C ASP A 39 -5.58 -5.41 -1.69
N VAL A 40 -5.34 -5.29 -2.99
CA VAL A 40 -6.37 -5.37 -4.03
C VAL A 40 -6.19 -6.63 -4.88
N ARG A 41 -7.28 -7.40 -5.03
CA ARG A 41 -7.43 -8.53 -5.95
C ARG A 41 -8.76 -8.44 -6.68
N CYS A 42 -8.91 -9.25 -7.74
CA CYS A 42 -10.17 -9.36 -8.45
C CYS A 42 -10.88 -10.68 -8.17
N SER A 43 -12.19 -10.64 -7.98
CA SER A 43 -13.09 -11.79 -7.94
C SER A 43 -13.26 -12.43 -9.33
N ARG A 44 -13.95 -13.57 -9.42
CA ARG A 44 -14.29 -14.28 -10.68
C ARG A 44 -15.00 -13.35 -11.67
N ASP A 45 -15.95 -12.57 -11.19
CA ASP A 45 -16.71 -11.58 -11.97
C ASP A 45 -15.94 -10.25 -12.18
N ARG A 46 -14.60 -10.25 -11.94
CA ARG A 46 -13.67 -9.14 -12.20
C ARG A 46 -13.93 -7.88 -11.39
N VAL A 47 -14.64 -7.99 -10.28
CA VAL A 47 -14.83 -6.88 -9.33
C VAL A 47 -13.63 -6.78 -8.40
N PRO A 48 -12.98 -5.60 -8.26
CA PRO A 48 -11.88 -5.42 -7.33
C PRO A 48 -12.39 -5.40 -5.88
N VAL A 49 -11.76 -6.23 -5.05
CA VAL A 49 -12.06 -6.42 -3.62
C VAL A 49 -10.78 -6.41 -2.80
N LEU A 50 -10.89 -6.23 -1.49
CA LEU A 50 -9.75 -6.22 -0.58
C LEU A 50 -9.46 -7.61 -0.04
N LEU A 51 -8.30 -8.17 -0.40
CA LEU A 51 -7.81 -9.45 0.10
C LEU A 51 -6.32 -9.62 -0.14
N HIS A 52 -5.55 -10.00 0.88
CA HIS A 52 -4.12 -10.28 0.71
C HIS A 52 -3.86 -11.61 -0.01
N ASP A 53 -4.41 -12.72 0.51
CA ASP A 53 -4.14 -14.07 0.00
C ASP A 53 -5.00 -14.36 -1.24
N ALA A 54 -4.59 -15.31 -2.07
CA ALA A 54 -5.42 -15.77 -3.18
C ALA A 54 -6.64 -16.61 -2.70
N THR A 55 -6.68 -16.96 -1.41
CA THR A 55 -7.74 -17.77 -0.79
C THR A 55 -8.34 -17.05 0.42
N LEU A 56 -9.57 -17.41 0.77
CA LEU A 56 -10.28 -16.88 1.92
C LEU A 56 -10.01 -17.67 3.22
N LEU A 57 -9.06 -18.62 3.20
CA LEU A 57 -8.86 -19.55 4.31
C LEU A 57 -8.42 -18.84 5.60
N ARG A 58 -7.41 -17.96 5.52
CA ARG A 58 -6.82 -17.32 6.70
C ARG A 58 -7.76 -16.27 7.33
N THR A 59 -8.43 -15.48 6.53
CA THR A 59 -9.22 -14.33 7.02
C THR A 59 -10.70 -14.62 7.21
N ALA A 60 -11.26 -15.56 6.44
CA ALA A 60 -12.67 -15.88 6.49
C ALA A 60 -12.97 -17.36 6.80
N HIS A 61 -11.95 -18.16 7.13
CA HIS A 61 -12.06 -19.62 7.43
C HIS A 61 -12.78 -20.43 6.33
N ARG A 62 -12.70 -19.97 5.07
CA ARG A 62 -13.31 -20.63 3.91
C ARG A 62 -12.22 -21.16 2.99
N ALA A 63 -12.22 -22.47 2.74
CA ALA A 63 -11.30 -23.13 1.80
C ALA A 63 -11.73 -22.86 0.34
N ALA A 64 -11.77 -21.58 -0.06
CA ALA A 64 -12.16 -21.15 -1.39
C ALA A 64 -11.13 -20.19 -1.97
N ARG A 65 -10.91 -20.25 -3.28
CA ARG A 65 -10.09 -19.28 -4.01
C ARG A 65 -10.97 -18.12 -4.45
N LEU A 66 -10.47 -16.88 -4.30
CA LEU A 66 -11.21 -15.70 -4.77
C LEU A 66 -11.55 -15.75 -6.25
N SER A 67 -10.64 -16.29 -7.09
CA SER A 67 -10.87 -16.46 -8.54
C SER A 67 -12.03 -17.42 -8.89
N GLN A 68 -12.60 -18.11 -7.92
CA GLN A 68 -13.73 -19.03 -8.09
C GLN A 68 -15.04 -18.45 -7.57
N LEU A 69 -15.01 -17.29 -6.92
CA LEU A 69 -16.16 -16.64 -6.29
C LEU A 69 -16.46 -15.29 -6.94
N ASP A 70 -17.72 -14.99 -7.12
CA ASP A 70 -18.15 -13.63 -7.43
C ASP A 70 -17.95 -12.70 -6.22
N ALA A 71 -17.86 -11.41 -6.44
CA ALA A 71 -17.64 -10.45 -5.37
C ALA A 71 -18.73 -10.54 -4.28
N ALA A 72 -19.99 -10.77 -4.66
CA ALA A 72 -21.09 -10.97 -3.71
C ALA A 72 -20.91 -12.24 -2.87
N GLU A 73 -20.49 -13.34 -3.48
CA GLU A 73 -20.24 -14.63 -2.81
C GLU A 73 -19.03 -14.54 -1.86
N SER A 74 -18.02 -13.74 -2.21
CA SER A 74 -16.81 -13.56 -1.40
C SER A 74 -17.11 -12.86 -0.08
N ARG A 75 -18.07 -11.93 -0.04
CA ARG A 75 -18.41 -11.04 1.07
C ARG A 75 -17.25 -10.14 1.50
N LEU A 76 -16.27 -9.94 0.65
CA LEU A 76 -15.14 -9.05 0.90
C LEU A 76 -15.51 -7.59 0.62
N PRO A 77 -14.84 -6.62 1.27
CA PRO A 77 -15.02 -5.21 0.96
C PRO A 77 -14.69 -4.94 -0.50
N ARG A 78 -15.59 -4.26 -1.21
CA ARG A 78 -15.35 -3.81 -2.58
C ARG A 78 -14.45 -2.58 -2.58
N LEU A 79 -13.48 -2.54 -3.48
CA LEU A 79 -12.57 -1.40 -3.61
C LEU A 79 -13.33 -0.08 -3.79
N SER A 80 -14.39 -0.05 -4.62
CA SER A 80 -15.17 1.16 -4.85
C SER A 80 -15.75 1.76 -3.56
N ALA A 81 -16.29 0.93 -2.67
CA ALA A 81 -16.85 1.37 -1.39
C ALA A 81 -15.77 1.93 -0.45
N ILE A 82 -14.60 1.28 -0.42
CA ILE A 82 -13.44 1.76 0.37
C ILE A 82 -12.98 3.13 -0.13
N LEU A 83 -12.87 3.32 -1.44
CA LEU A 83 -12.45 4.59 -2.00
C LEU A 83 -13.48 5.71 -1.75
N ASP A 84 -14.77 5.41 -1.82
CA ASP A 84 -15.83 6.37 -1.52
C ASP A 84 -15.78 6.85 -0.06
N GLU A 85 -15.45 5.95 0.86
CA GLU A 85 -15.46 6.23 2.30
C GLU A 85 -14.17 6.92 2.77
N PHE A 86 -12.99 6.49 2.26
CA PHE A 86 -11.72 6.84 2.88
C PHE A 86 -10.80 7.75 2.05
N ALA A 87 -11.02 7.93 0.72
CA ALA A 87 -10.08 8.66 -0.13
C ALA A 87 -9.91 10.15 0.24
N ARG A 88 -10.87 10.75 0.95
CA ARG A 88 -10.79 12.15 1.40
C ARG A 88 -10.12 12.33 2.75
N VAL A 89 -9.97 11.28 3.53
CA VAL A 89 -9.53 11.36 4.93
C VAL A 89 -8.19 10.68 5.19
N LEU A 90 -7.79 9.73 4.35
CA LEU A 90 -6.56 8.96 4.49
C LEU A 90 -5.71 9.01 3.23
N TYR A 91 -4.38 8.99 3.39
CA TYR A 91 -3.50 8.60 2.31
C TYR A 91 -3.71 7.11 2.00
N LEU A 92 -4.03 6.78 0.76
CA LEU A 92 -4.37 5.42 0.36
C LEU A 92 -3.25 4.78 -0.46
N ASN A 93 -2.59 3.75 0.08
CA ASN A 93 -1.67 2.91 -0.67
C ASN A 93 -2.36 1.59 -1.07
N ALA A 94 -2.78 1.49 -2.32
CA ALA A 94 -3.41 0.28 -2.85
C ALA A 94 -2.33 -0.67 -3.41
N GLU A 95 -2.01 -1.75 -2.67
CA GLU A 95 -1.15 -2.81 -3.20
C GLU A 95 -1.95 -3.71 -4.16
N VAL A 96 -1.64 -3.64 -5.44
CA VAL A 96 -2.22 -4.52 -6.45
C VAL A 96 -1.43 -5.82 -6.50
N LYS A 97 -2.06 -6.93 -6.07
CA LYS A 97 -1.38 -8.23 -5.90
C LYS A 97 -1.08 -8.94 -7.21
N GLU A 98 -1.81 -8.64 -8.26
CA GLU A 98 -1.73 -9.31 -9.57
C GLU A 98 -2.25 -8.38 -10.67
N PRO A 99 -1.93 -8.64 -11.95
CA PRO A 99 -2.51 -7.90 -13.07
C PRO A 99 -4.04 -7.91 -13.02
N MET A 100 -4.65 -6.75 -13.25
CA MET A 100 -6.09 -6.57 -13.18
C MET A 100 -6.70 -6.27 -14.56
N PRO A 101 -7.98 -6.61 -14.81
CA PRO A 101 -8.67 -6.18 -16.02
C PRO A 101 -8.83 -4.66 -16.05
N ALA A 102 -8.92 -4.06 -17.26
CA ALA A 102 -9.05 -2.61 -17.46
C ALA A 102 -10.17 -1.97 -16.60
N ALA A 103 -11.34 -2.62 -16.53
CA ALA A 103 -12.45 -2.15 -15.72
C ALA A 103 -12.13 -2.03 -14.21
N ALA A 104 -11.22 -2.85 -13.67
CA ALA A 104 -10.80 -2.72 -12.28
C ALA A 104 -9.85 -1.51 -12.08
N TRP A 105 -9.02 -1.22 -13.09
CA TRP A 105 -8.18 -0.02 -13.09
C TRP A 105 -9.02 1.26 -13.22
N GLU A 106 -10.12 1.23 -13.97
CA GLU A 106 -11.06 2.35 -14.10
C GLU A 106 -11.65 2.75 -12.75
N VAL A 107 -11.90 1.78 -11.84
CA VAL A 107 -12.36 2.07 -10.48
C VAL A 107 -11.34 2.90 -9.69
N LEU A 108 -10.05 2.54 -9.81
CA LEU A 108 -8.96 3.32 -9.18
C LEU A 108 -8.83 4.70 -9.83
N ALA A 109 -8.75 4.74 -11.15
CA ALA A 109 -8.54 5.98 -11.91
C ALA A 109 -9.66 7.00 -11.73
N ALA A 110 -10.91 6.55 -11.56
CA ALA A 110 -12.06 7.41 -11.34
C ALA A 110 -12.12 8.05 -9.95
N LYS A 111 -11.46 7.45 -8.95
CA LYS A 111 -11.59 7.86 -7.55
C LYS A 111 -10.26 8.31 -6.92
N LEU A 112 -9.14 7.95 -7.54
CA LEU A 112 -7.79 8.34 -7.11
C LEU A 112 -7.01 9.00 -8.27
N PRO A 113 -6.18 10.00 -7.99
CA PRO A 113 -6.08 10.71 -6.72
C PRO A 113 -7.34 11.51 -6.43
N CYS A 114 -7.76 11.56 -5.18
CA CYS A 114 -8.83 12.45 -4.75
C CYS A 114 -8.25 13.87 -4.55
N PRO A 115 -8.69 14.91 -5.28
CA PRO A 115 -8.11 16.25 -5.16
C PRO A 115 -8.24 16.88 -3.78
N GLU A 116 -9.24 16.47 -3.02
CA GLU A 116 -9.52 16.96 -1.67
C GLU A 116 -8.90 16.05 -0.59
N GLY A 117 -8.27 14.93 -0.99
CA GLY A 117 -7.69 13.96 -0.08
C GLY A 117 -6.18 14.13 0.11
N PRO A 118 -5.60 13.46 1.12
CA PRO A 118 -4.18 13.56 1.44
C PRO A 118 -3.25 12.91 0.40
N GLY A 119 -3.78 12.13 -0.54
CA GLY A 119 -3.01 11.53 -1.63
C GLY A 119 -3.23 10.02 -1.78
N ALA A 120 -2.58 9.45 -2.81
CA ALA A 120 -2.67 8.03 -3.11
C ALA A 120 -1.39 7.49 -3.76
N LEU A 121 -1.19 6.18 -3.63
CA LEU A 121 -0.18 5.39 -4.30
C LEU A 121 -0.80 4.07 -4.78
N VAL A 122 -0.44 3.62 -5.95
CA VAL A 122 -0.58 2.21 -6.34
C VAL A 122 0.77 1.55 -6.19
N SER A 123 0.86 0.51 -5.38
CA SER A 123 2.09 -0.26 -5.22
C SER A 123 1.91 -1.72 -5.66
N SER A 124 3.00 -2.38 -6.05
CA SER A 124 2.96 -3.79 -6.41
C SER A 124 4.38 -4.39 -6.41
N PHE A 125 4.47 -5.70 -6.13
CA PHE A 125 5.64 -6.52 -6.46
C PHE A 125 5.67 -6.88 -7.96
N SER A 126 4.52 -6.82 -8.63
CA SER A 126 4.38 -7.20 -10.04
C SER A 126 4.68 -6.02 -10.96
N GLN A 127 5.82 -6.07 -11.65
CA GLN A 127 6.13 -5.09 -12.69
C GLN A 127 5.04 -5.04 -13.78
N ARG A 128 4.40 -6.19 -14.09
CA ARG A 128 3.30 -6.24 -15.05
C ARG A 128 2.09 -5.42 -14.55
N ALA A 129 1.71 -5.55 -13.28
CA ALA A 129 0.64 -4.74 -12.70
C ALA A 129 0.97 -3.25 -12.73
N LEU A 130 2.25 -2.87 -12.51
CA LEU A 130 2.69 -1.46 -12.59
C LEU A 130 2.68 -0.92 -14.03
N ARG A 131 2.97 -1.75 -15.05
CA ARG A 131 2.78 -1.37 -16.47
C ARG A 131 1.30 -1.10 -16.79
N GLU A 132 0.41 -1.98 -16.30
CA GLU A 132 -1.03 -1.79 -16.45
C GLU A 132 -1.51 -0.52 -15.71
N ALA A 133 -1.01 -0.27 -14.48
CA ALA A 133 -1.29 0.97 -13.75
C ALA A 133 -0.86 2.22 -14.53
N ARG A 134 0.33 2.19 -15.15
CA ARG A 134 0.81 3.28 -16.00
C ARG A 134 -0.11 3.53 -17.20
N LEU A 135 -0.65 2.49 -17.78
CA LEU A 135 -1.52 2.56 -18.95
C LEU A 135 -2.93 3.04 -18.60
N HIS A 136 -3.53 2.46 -17.56
CA HIS A 136 -4.96 2.64 -17.26
C HIS A 136 -5.25 3.68 -16.16
N ALA A 137 -4.27 3.99 -15.31
CA ALA A 137 -4.39 4.96 -14.22
C ALA A 137 -3.14 5.86 -14.14
N PRO A 138 -2.76 6.57 -15.23
CA PRO A 138 -1.48 7.28 -15.33
C PRO A 138 -1.32 8.41 -14.30
N SER A 139 -2.40 8.99 -13.83
CA SER A 139 -2.41 10.07 -12.83
C SER A 139 -2.07 9.61 -11.41
N ILE A 140 -2.19 8.30 -11.12
CA ILE A 140 -1.88 7.77 -9.80
C ILE A 140 -0.38 7.49 -9.71
N PRO A 141 0.33 8.02 -8.69
CA PRO A 141 1.71 7.67 -8.41
C PRO A 141 1.90 6.15 -8.25
N ARG A 142 3.05 5.62 -8.70
CA ARG A 142 3.36 4.19 -8.67
C ARG A 142 4.55 3.87 -7.80
N GLY A 143 4.44 2.77 -7.04
CA GLY A 143 5.49 2.25 -6.17
C GLY A 143 5.85 0.80 -6.50
N LEU A 144 7.14 0.51 -6.62
CA LEU A 144 7.63 -0.87 -6.72
C LEU A 144 7.95 -1.39 -5.32
N LEU A 145 7.32 -2.50 -4.95
CA LEU A 145 7.62 -3.22 -3.71
C LEU A 145 8.84 -4.14 -3.92
N LEU A 146 9.77 -4.10 -2.99
CA LEU A 146 10.96 -4.94 -2.97
C LEU A 146 11.02 -5.76 -1.68
N GLY A 147 11.08 -7.08 -1.82
CA GLY A 147 11.21 -8.03 -0.71
C GLY A 147 12.64 -8.21 -0.23
N PRO A 148 12.86 -9.02 0.83
CA PRO A 148 14.18 -9.15 1.50
C PRO A 148 15.33 -9.62 0.60
N ALA A 149 15.02 -10.34 -0.48
CA ALA A 149 16.01 -10.89 -1.41
C ALA A 149 16.19 -10.04 -2.68
N ASP A 150 15.43 -8.96 -2.82
CA ASP A 150 15.48 -8.10 -4.01
C ASP A 150 16.62 -7.07 -3.90
N THR A 151 16.96 -6.51 -5.05
CA THR A 151 17.91 -5.39 -5.19
C THR A 151 17.21 -4.18 -5.79
N LEU A 152 17.79 -2.99 -5.62
CA LEU A 152 17.26 -1.77 -6.23
C LEU A 152 17.19 -1.94 -7.76
N PRO A 153 16.13 -1.42 -8.40
CA PRO A 153 15.97 -1.52 -9.85
C PRO A 153 16.99 -0.70 -10.61
N GLN A 154 17.24 -1.07 -11.85
CA GLN A 154 18.01 -0.24 -12.76
C GLN A 154 17.21 1.02 -13.15
N PRO A 155 17.89 2.16 -13.46
CA PRO A 155 17.21 3.40 -13.86
C PRO A 155 16.20 3.22 -15.00
N ALA A 156 16.56 2.40 -16.00
CA ALA A 156 15.68 2.11 -17.14
C ALA A 156 14.33 1.49 -16.72
N LEU A 157 14.29 0.66 -15.67
CA LEU A 157 13.05 0.08 -15.15
C LEU A 157 12.22 1.12 -14.39
N VAL A 158 12.89 2.03 -13.65
CA VAL A 158 12.21 3.15 -12.95
C VAL A 158 11.48 4.03 -13.97
N ASP A 159 12.15 4.39 -15.08
CA ASP A 159 11.58 5.19 -16.15
C ASP A 159 10.46 4.44 -16.89
N GLU A 160 10.70 3.17 -17.23
CA GLU A 160 9.72 2.32 -17.91
C GLU A 160 8.40 2.21 -17.13
N LEU A 161 8.48 2.02 -15.82
CA LEU A 161 7.30 1.90 -14.97
C LEU A 161 6.76 3.27 -14.50
N GLY A 162 7.54 4.34 -14.66
CA GLY A 162 7.23 5.68 -14.16
C GLY A 162 7.06 5.68 -12.65
N LEU A 163 8.04 5.12 -11.95
CA LEU A 163 7.99 4.97 -10.49
C LEU A 163 8.21 6.31 -9.79
N SER A 164 7.44 6.56 -8.76
CA SER A 164 7.60 7.71 -7.86
C SER A 164 8.14 7.29 -6.48
N VAL A 165 7.98 6.00 -6.13
CA VAL A 165 8.31 5.46 -4.82
C VAL A 165 8.93 4.07 -4.97
N LEU A 166 9.96 3.78 -4.19
CA LEU A 166 10.39 2.42 -3.90
C LEU A 166 9.93 2.06 -2.49
N VAL A 167 9.21 0.96 -2.34
CA VAL A 167 8.65 0.48 -1.07
C VAL A 167 9.44 -0.75 -0.64
N LEU A 168 10.42 -0.57 0.24
CA LEU A 168 11.39 -1.60 0.58
C LEU A 168 11.01 -2.34 1.86
N HIS A 169 11.27 -3.64 1.86
CA HIS A 169 11.29 -4.40 3.10
C HIS A 169 12.35 -3.84 4.07
N ASP A 170 12.03 -3.77 5.36
CA ASP A 170 12.88 -3.15 6.39
C ASP A 170 14.32 -3.68 6.40
N SER A 171 14.50 -4.97 6.13
CA SER A 171 15.82 -5.60 6.08
C SER A 171 16.76 -5.10 4.96
N LEU A 172 16.23 -4.36 3.99
CA LEU A 172 17.05 -3.76 2.93
C LEU A 172 17.59 -2.37 3.29
N ILE A 173 17.12 -1.77 4.39
CA ILE A 173 17.48 -0.39 4.74
C ILE A 173 18.45 -0.39 5.93
N HIS A 174 19.75 -0.43 5.61
CA HIS A 174 20.82 -0.50 6.61
C HIS A 174 21.38 0.87 7.03
N GLY A 175 21.03 1.95 6.32
CA GLY A 175 21.54 3.30 6.59
C GLY A 175 21.07 4.33 5.56
N PRO A 176 21.46 5.60 5.73
CA PRO A 176 21.04 6.70 4.85
C PRO A 176 21.51 6.55 3.39
N ALA A 177 22.55 5.76 3.13
CA ALA A 177 23.05 5.51 1.77
C ALA A 177 21.99 4.87 0.86
N VAL A 178 21.08 4.03 1.40
CA VAL A 178 19.99 3.43 0.62
C VAL A 178 18.97 4.51 0.21
N VAL A 179 18.68 5.47 1.09
CA VAL A 179 17.80 6.62 0.78
C VAL A 179 18.39 7.45 -0.36
N GLU A 180 19.70 7.72 -0.30
CA GLU A 180 20.38 8.48 -1.35
C GLU A 180 20.39 7.72 -2.69
N SER A 181 20.57 6.39 -2.66
CA SER A 181 20.45 5.56 -3.86
C SER A 181 19.05 5.66 -4.48
N CYS A 182 17.99 5.65 -3.67
CA CYS A 182 16.63 5.84 -4.17
C CYS A 182 16.42 7.24 -4.75
N ARG A 183 16.95 8.28 -4.10
CA ARG A 183 16.91 9.66 -4.61
C ARG A 183 17.63 9.81 -5.94
N SER A 184 18.78 9.17 -6.10
CA SER A 184 19.55 9.17 -7.36
C SER A 184 18.78 8.51 -8.51
N LEU A 185 17.83 7.62 -8.19
CA LEU A 185 16.87 7.04 -9.13
C LEU A 185 15.64 7.93 -9.39
N GLY A 186 15.56 9.11 -8.78
CA GLY A 186 14.40 9.99 -8.87
C GLY A 186 13.18 9.50 -8.07
N THR A 187 13.37 8.58 -7.11
CA THR A 187 12.28 7.99 -6.32
C THR A 187 12.37 8.37 -4.85
N ARG A 188 11.22 8.38 -4.18
CA ARG A 188 11.11 8.45 -2.72
C ARG A 188 11.21 7.05 -2.13
N LEU A 189 11.58 6.94 -0.87
CA LEU A 189 11.70 5.66 -0.18
C LEU A 189 10.63 5.53 0.91
N TRP A 190 9.88 4.42 0.85
CA TRP A 190 8.98 3.95 1.90
C TRP A 190 9.47 2.60 2.45
N CYS A 191 9.10 2.27 3.67
CA CYS A 191 9.54 1.05 4.36
C CYS A 191 8.37 0.22 4.87
N TYR A 192 8.44 -1.12 4.73
CA TYR A 192 7.48 -2.09 5.29
C TYR A 192 8.21 -3.34 5.82
N VAL A 193 7.77 -4.02 6.84
CA VAL A 193 6.83 -3.63 7.86
C VAL A 193 7.61 -3.14 9.06
N VAL A 194 7.25 -1.99 9.62
CA VAL A 194 7.96 -1.38 10.75
C VAL A 194 7.03 -1.33 11.96
N ASN A 195 7.33 -2.16 12.97
CA ASN A 195 6.52 -2.25 14.19
C ASN A 195 7.26 -1.74 15.43
N GLU A 196 8.53 -1.32 15.28
CA GLU A 196 9.36 -0.81 16.37
C GLU A 196 9.43 0.73 16.30
N PRO A 197 8.96 1.48 17.32
CA PRO A 197 8.96 2.95 17.32
C PRO A 197 10.34 3.57 17.07
N GLU A 198 11.38 3.03 17.73
CA GLU A 198 12.76 3.50 17.55
C GLU A 198 13.27 3.26 16.12
N ARG A 199 12.83 2.17 15.49
CA ARG A 199 13.15 1.90 14.10
C ARG A 199 12.49 2.92 13.17
N ALA A 200 11.22 3.23 13.38
CA ALA A 200 10.49 4.25 12.61
C ALA A 200 11.17 5.63 12.73
N ARG A 201 11.55 6.03 13.94
CA ARG A 201 12.27 7.28 14.18
C ARG A 201 13.59 7.32 13.42
N ARG A 202 14.40 6.27 13.53
CA ARG A 202 15.69 6.16 12.83
C ARG A 202 15.55 6.21 11.31
N LEU A 203 14.54 5.52 10.76
CA LEU A 203 14.25 5.57 9.33
C LEU A 203 13.89 6.97 8.87
N GLY A 204 13.10 7.71 9.64
CA GLY A 204 12.78 9.11 9.37
C GLY A 204 14.02 10.02 9.43
N GLU A 205 14.92 9.83 10.41
CA GLU A 205 16.20 10.54 10.48
C GLU A 205 17.08 10.29 9.24
N TRP A 206 17.02 9.11 8.66
CA TRP A 206 17.71 8.79 7.41
C TRP A 206 17.03 9.36 6.16
N GLY A 207 15.78 9.83 6.30
CA GLY A 207 15.02 10.45 5.21
C GLY A 207 14.07 9.50 4.49
N VAL A 208 13.68 8.38 5.12
CA VAL A 208 12.54 7.55 4.68
C VAL A 208 11.26 8.37 4.86
N GLU A 209 10.45 8.47 3.80
CA GLU A 209 9.27 9.35 3.80
C GLU A 209 8.08 8.73 4.53
N ALA A 210 7.87 7.42 4.40
CA ALA A 210 6.76 6.73 5.05
C ALA A 210 7.14 5.34 5.55
N VAL A 211 6.49 4.90 6.61
CA VAL A 211 6.55 3.53 7.13
C VAL A 211 5.17 2.90 7.16
N ILE A 212 5.10 1.60 6.87
CA ILE A 212 3.88 0.80 6.92
C ILE A 212 3.97 -0.10 8.14
N SER A 213 2.99 0.00 9.07
CA SER A 213 3.00 -0.67 10.37
C SER A 213 1.74 -1.48 10.62
N ASP A 214 1.89 -2.62 11.28
CA ASP A 214 0.77 -3.44 11.74
C ASP A 214 -0.01 -2.80 12.90
N ASP A 215 0.69 -1.99 13.72
CA ASP A 215 0.14 -1.19 14.82
C ASP A 215 0.58 0.27 14.66
N PRO A 216 -0.12 1.07 13.83
CA PRO A 216 0.24 2.47 13.63
C PRO A 216 0.14 3.28 14.93
N GLY A 217 -0.77 2.91 15.83
CA GLY A 217 -0.93 3.58 17.12
C GLY A 217 0.30 3.42 18.01
N MET A 218 0.96 2.26 18.00
CA MET A 218 2.20 2.04 18.74
C MET A 218 3.31 2.95 18.23
N ILE A 219 3.47 3.06 16.91
CA ILE A 219 4.48 3.93 16.29
C ILE A 219 4.20 5.40 16.63
N LEU A 220 2.96 5.85 16.52
CA LEU A 220 2.59 7.25 16.68
C LEU A 220 2.63 7.73 18.14
N ARG A 221 2.46 6.86 19.12
CA ARG A 221 2.66 7.20 20.54
C ARG A 221 4.08 7.67 20.83
N SER A 222 5.06 7.24 20.05
CA SER A 222 6.46 7.68 20.19
C SER A 222 6.82 8.95 19.41
N ARG A 223 5.88 9.48 18.60
CA ARG A 223 6.05 10.73 17.82
C ARG A 223 5.96 12.00 18.71
N ARG A 224 5.47 11.82 19.97
CA ARG A 224 5.24 12.91 20.92
C ARG A 224 6.48 13.28 21.72
#